data_2a4e93c2a57fe1280ab00d94ae515256
#
_entry.id   2a4e93c2a57fe1280ab00d94ae515256
#
_cell.length_a   1.000
_cell.length_b   1.000
_cell.length_c   1.000
_cell.angle_alpha   90.00
_cell.angle_beta   90.00
_cell.angle_gamma   90.00
#
_symmetry.space_group_name_H-M   'P 1'
#
loop_
_entity.id
_entity.type
_entity.pdbx_description
1 polymer ?
#
loop_
_entity_poly.entity_id
_entity_poly.type
_entity_poly.pdbx_seq_one_letter_code
_entity_poly.pdbx_strand_id
1 'polypeptide(L)'
;MMKYKPSRSTHSAFTLVELLVVIAIIGILVGLLLPAVQAAREAARRMQCSNNLKQIGLSLMNYESALKIFPFGKGPSYPGAPVYARWSQHALILPYMEQTSLYNSIDFRFPPDTPGMGGVVPFMPAFTNTNTVNAIASRTVVPGFLCPSDNPPSDVWQAQNNYAGNQGGWLCDRSDQPGAASDVSPSETQTGVFYFLSKVRPADVTDGLTNTVFFSEKIRGQGNPNPRTDLFVIPAQTSLNATYSTCSGINVNTATPLSSKWGFSWVMGENCCTQYNHVATPGSNSCGGTGFTGSMTNMAMQVSAASRHTGGVQTMMGDGSIKFVTNSIDLIVWRSVGTRASGEVAAIND
;
A
#
# COMPACT_ATOMS: atom_id res chain seq x y z
N MET A 1 15.26 38.97 -74.08
CA MET A 1 14.52 39.45 -72.93
C MET A 1 13.27 38.58 -72.75
N MET A 2 13.34 37.51 -71.88
CA MET A 2 12.20 36.69 -71.62
C MET A 2 11.35 37.33 -70.48
N LYS A 3 10.08 37.64 -70.77
CA LYS A 3 9.14 38.19 -69.74
C LYS A 3 8.58 37.06 -68.89
N TYR A 4 8.96 37.06 -67.65
CA TYR A 4 8.42 36.18 -66.63
C TYR A 4 6.96 36.59 -66.30
N LYS A 5 5.97 35.70 -66.56
CA LYS A 5 4.59 35.93 -66.23
C LYS A 5 4.35 35.30 -64.81
N PRO A 6 4.03 36.11 -63.80
CA PRO A 6 3.72 35.50 -62.49
C PRO A 6 2.41 34.67 -62.55
N SER A 7 2.46 33.42 -62.12
CA SER A 7 1.31 32.60 -61.94
C SER A 7 0.49 33.15 -60.75
N ARG A 8 -0.69 33.62 -60.99
CA ARG A 8 -1.67 33.99 -59.94
C ARG A 8 -2.19 32.68 -59.33
N SER A 9 -1.73 32.32 -58.16
CA SER A 9 -2.36 31.30 -57.31
C SER A 9 -3.73 31.83 -56.84
N THR A 10 -4.79 31.24 -57.29
CA THR A 10 -6.16 31.51 -56.80
C THR A 10 -6.26 30.87 -55.39
N HIS A 11 -6.05 31.67 -54.36
CA HIS A 11 -6.41 31.24 -52.99
C HIS A 11 -7.93 31.27 -52.90
N SER A 12 -8.56 30.10 -52.80
CA SER A 12 -9.96 30.01 -52.43
C SER A 12 -10.12 30.56 -51.02
N ALA A 13 -10.91 31.61 -50.85
CA ALA A 13 -11.23 32.17 -49.56
C ALA A 13 -12.18 31.22 -48.82
N PHE A 14 -11.83 30.84 -47.60
CA PHE A 14 -12.63 30.00 -46.74
C PHE A 14 -13.86 30.79 -46.23
N THR A 15 -15.06 30.24 -46.34
CA THR A 15 -16.26 30.90 -45.87
C THR A 15 -16.42 30.73 -44.36
N LEU A 16 -17.07 31.71 -43.72
CA LEU A 16 -17.33 31.66 -42.26
C LEU A 16 -18.17 30.41 -41.88
N VAL A 17 -19.07 30.00 -42.77
CA VAL A 17 -19.91 28.80 -42.56
C VAL A 17 -19.09 27.52 -42.63
N GLU A 18 -18.16 27.37 -43.55
CA GLU A 18 -17.27 26.21 -43.61
C GLU A 18 -16.40 26.09 -42.36
N LEU A 19 -15.90 27.21 -41.86
CA LEU A 19 -15.15 27.21 -40.58
C LEU A 19 -16.03 26.79 -39.40
N LEU A 20 -17.25 27.32 -39.34
CA LEU A 20 -18.17 27.06 -38.24
C LEU A 20 -18.62 25.60 -38.20
N VAL A 21 -18.88 24.97 -39.36
CA VAL A 21 -19.23 23.55 -39.46
C VAL A 21 -18.05 22.69 -39.01
N VAL A 22 -16.82 23.00 -39.40
CA VAL A 22 -15.63 22.23 -39.01
C VAL A 22 -15.42 22.28 -37.50
N ILE A 23 -15.47 23.46 -36.88
CA ILE A 23 -15.30 23.57 -35.42
C ILE A 23 -16.45 22.87 -34.66
N ALA A 24 -17.68 22.88 -35.19
CA ALA A 24 -18.81 22.16 -34.61
C ALA A 24 -18.59 20.63 -34.63
N ILE A 25 -18.12 20.10 -35.78
CA ILE A 25 -17.81 18.66 -35.91
C ILE A 25 -16.67 18.28 -34.99
N ILE A 26 -15.58 19.07 -34.95
CA ILE A 26 -14.45 18.82 -34.04
C ILE A 26 -14.92 18.87 -32.59
N GLY A 27 -15.75 19.84 -32.23
CA GLY A 27 -16.30 19.97 -30.86
C GLY A 27 -17.12 18.75 -30.45
N ILE A 28 -17.96 18.22 -31.33
CA ILE A 28 -18.74 17.00 -31.06
C ILE A 28 -17.81 15.80 -30.93
N LEU A 29 -16.85 15.61 -31.85
CA LEU A 29 -15.93 14.49 -31.83
C LEU A 29 -15.08 14.49 -30.56
N VAL A 30 -14.49 15.63 -30.19
CA VAL A 30 -13.69 15.79 -28.97
C VAL A 30 -14.54 15.56 -27.72
N GLY A 31 -15.77 16.11 -27.71
CA GLY A 31 -16.73 15.93 -26.60
C GLY A 31 -17.08 14.45 -26.33
N LEU A 32 -17.18 13.63 -27.39
CA LEU A 32 -17.45 12.20 -27.28
C LEU A 32 -16.19 11.37 -26.99
N LEU A 33 -15.05 11.74 -27.58
CA LEU A 33 -13.80 10.99 -27.42
C LEU A 33 -13.12 11.19 -26.07
N LEU A 34 -13.17 12.40 -25.51
CA LEU A 34 -12.44 12.72 -24.29
C LEU A 34 -12.86 11.83 -23.09
N PRO A 35 -14.17 11.63 -22.78
CA PRO A 35 -14.58 10.74 -21.72
C PRO A 35 -14.17 9.27 -21.98
N ALA A 36 -14.30 8.80 -23.21
CA ALA A 36 -13.93 7.44 -23.57
C ALA A 36 -12.43 7.17 -23.41
N VAL A 37 -11.58 8.10 -23.84
CA VAL A 37 -10.12 8.02 -23.67
C VAL A 37 -9.74 8.01 -22.19
N GLN A 38 -10.39 8.83 -21.35
CA GLN A 38 -10.09 8.84 -19.89
C GLN A 38 -10.50 7.54 -19.23
N ALA A 39 -11.68 6.99 -19.59
CA ALA A 39 -12.12 5.69 -19.09
C ALA A 39 -11.16 4.55 -19.50
N ALA A 40 -10.73 4.53 -20.77
CA ALA A 40 -9.76 3.55 -21.26
C ALA A 40 -8.40 3.67 -20.54
N ARG A 41 -7.91 4.87 -20.30
CA ARG A 41 -6.67 5.10 -19.55
C ARG A 41 -6.78 4.60 -18.11
N GLU A 42 -7.91 4.84 -17.42
CA GLU A 42 -8.10 4.36 -16.06
C GLU A 42 -8.22 2.82 -16.02
N ALA A 43 -8.92 2.22 -16.97
CA ALA A 43 -8.98 0.77 -17.10
C ALA A 43 -7.57 0.16 -17.31
N ALA A 44 -6.73 0.77 -18.14
CA ALA A 44 -5.36 0.34 -18.36
C ALA A 44 -4.52 0.47 -17.07
N ARG A 45 -4.63 1.58 -16.33
CA ARG A 45 -3.93 1.74 -15.04
C ARG A 45 -4.40 0.70 -14.01
N ARG A 46 -5.71 0.44 -13.94
CA ARG A 46 -6.27 -0.59 -13.05
C ARG A 46 -5.74 -2.00 -13.39
N MET A 47 -5.64 -2.34 -14.68
CA MET A 47 -5.02 -3.60 -15.11
C MET A 47 -3.55 -3.67 -14.72
N GLN A 48 -2.80 -2.58 -14.82
CA GLN A 48 -1.41 -2.55 -14.39
C GLN A 48 -1.27 -2.72 -12.87
N CYS A 49 -2.11 -2.09 -12.06
CA CYS A 49 -2.11 -2.28 -10.60
C CYS A 49 -2.44 -3.75 -10.23
N SER A 50 -3.40 -4.37 -10.93
CA SER A 50 -3.72 -5.80 -10.78
C SER A 50 -2.52 -6.69 -11.17
N ASN A 51 -1.83 -6.38 -12.27
CA ASN A 51 -0.64 -7.12 -12.70
C ASN A 51 0.52 -6.99 -11.70
N ASN A 52 0.71 -5.84 -11.08
CA ASN A 52 1.71 -5.66 -10.03
C ASN A 52 1.39 -6.55 -8.82
N LEU A 53 0.13 -6.58 -8.37
CA LEU A 53 -0.29 -7.52 -7.32
C LEU A 53 -0.08 -8.98 -7.74
N LYS A 54 -0.34 -9.32 -9.00
CA LYS A 54 -0.08 -10.67 -9.52
C LYS A 54 1.40 -11.03 -9.47
N GLN A 55 2.29 -10.10 -9.80
CA GLN A 55 3.74 -10.29 -9.69
C GLN A 55 4.18 -10.47 -8.23
N ILE A 56 3.63 -9.69 -7.30
CA ILE A 56 3.85 -9.90 -5.86
C ILE A 56 3.38 -11.30 -5.45
N GLY A 57 2.20 -11.73 -5.89
CA GLY A 57 1.67 -13.06 -5.62
C GLY A 57 2.58 -14.18 -6.13
N LEU A 58 3.02 -14.10 -7.37
CA LEU A 58 3.98 -15.07 -7.93
C LEU A 58 5.29 -15.09 -7.16
N SER A 59 5.77 -13.93 -6.72
CA SER A 59 6.99 -13.83 -5.92
C SER A 59 6.85 -14.47 -4.55
N LEU A 60 5.68 -14.33 -3.91
CA LEU A 60 5.36 -14.99 -2.65
C LEU A 60 5.28 -16.52 -2.80
N MET A 61 4.67 -17.01 -3.88
CA MET A 61 4.62 -18.45 -4.18
C MET A 61 6.01 -19.02 -4.43
N ASN A 62 6.86 -18.30 -5.18
CA ASN A 62 8.24 -18.71 -5.41
C ASN A 62 9.07 -18.72 -4.13
N TYR A 63 8.88 -17.72 -3.25
CA TYR A 63 9.50 -17.67 -1.94
C TYR A 63 9.07 -18.88 -1.09
N GLU A 64 7.75 -19.16 -1.03
CA GLU A 64 7.20 -20.32 -0.31
C GLU A 64 7.73 -21.64 -0.89
N SER A 65 7.76 -21.78 -2.20
CA SER A 65 8.27 -22.98 -2.85
C SER A 65 9.73 -23.27 -2.46
N ALA A 66 10.54 -22.23 -2.30
CA ALA A 66 11.95 -22.35 -1.91
C ALA A 66 12.13 -22.61 -0.40
N LEU A 67 11.38 -21.90 0.44
CA LEU A 67 11.61 -21.88 1.90
C LEU A 67 10.54 -22.61 2.71
N LYS A 68 9.44 -23.07 2.06
CA LYS A 68 8.31 -23.80 2.64
C LYS A 68 7.50 -22.99 3.68
N ILE A 69 7.67 -21.69 3.69
CA ILE A 69 6.93 -20.71 4.50
C ILE A 69 6.73 -19.43 3.69
N PHE A 70 5.69 -18.68 3.99
CA PHE A 70 5.59 -17.30 3.49
C PHE A 70 6.56 -16.37 4.23
N PRO A 71 7.01 -15.26 3.62
CA PRO A 71 7.88 -14.30 4.30
C PRO A 71 7.18 -13.70 5.52
N PHE A 72 7.94 -13.35 6.54
CA PHE A 72 7.38 -12.62 7.67
C PHE A 72 6.93 -11.21 7.23
N GLY A 73 5.91 -10.68 7.88
CA GLY A 73 5.47 -9.30 7.64
C GLY A 73 6.43 -8.26 8.20
N LYS A 74 7.07 -8.61 9.31
CA LYS A 74 7.99 -7.76 10.06
C LYS A 74 9.15 -8.60 10.59
N GLY A 75 10.36 -8.19 10.28
CA GLY A 75 11.59 -8.90 10.63
C GLY A 75 11.99 -8.79 12.10
N PRO A 76 13.12 -9.39 12.49
CA PRO A 76 13.61 -9.35 13.86
C PRO A 76 14.06 -7.93 14.25
N SER A 77 14.09 -7.69 15.56
CA SER A 77 14.73 -6.52 16.14
C SER A 77 16.24 -6.61 16.04
N TYR A 78 16.88 -5.44 16.02
CA TYR A 78 18.34 -5.32 15.98
C TYR A 78 18.84 -4.71 17.29
N PRO A 79 19.96 -5.21 17.87
CA PRO A 79 20.55 -4.62 19.04
C PRO A 79 20.91 -3.14 18.82
N GLY A 80 20.45 -2.27 19.70
CA GLY A 80 20.71 -0.82 19.60
C GLY A 80 19.94 -0.07 18.52
N ALA A 81 19.05 -0.75 17.78
CA ALA A 81 18.19 -0.12 16.80
C ALA A 81 16.86 0.33 17.41
N PRO A 82 16.24 1.37 16.85
CA PRO A 82 14.86 1.74 17.19
C PRO A 82 13.90 0.59 16.97
N VAL A 83 12.84 0.55 17.78
CA VAL A 83 11.86 -0.53 17.82
C VAL A 83 11.17 -0.79 16.46
N TYR A 84 11.10 0.22 15.61
CA TYR A 84 10.39 0.20 14.33
C TYR A 84 11.27 -0.04 13.10
N ALA A 85 12.58 -0.19 13.26
CA ALA A 85 13.50 -0.37 12.13
C ALA A 85 13.65 -1.85 11.73
N ARG A 86 12.65 -2.41 11.09
CA ARG A 86 12.59 -3.83 10.75
C ARG A 86 12.26 -4.07 9.29
N TRP A 87 12.89 -5.11 8.71
CA TRP A 87 12.67 -5.48 7.33
C TRP A 87 11.25 -5.98 7.07
N SER A 88 10.73 -5.68 5.91
CA SER A 88 9.41 -6.07 5.43
C SER A 88 9.44 -7.35 4.61
N GLN A 89 8.25 -7.92 4.36
CA GLN A 89 8.04 -8.97 3.37
C GLN A 89 8.43 -8.54 1.95
N HIS A 90 8.32 -7.26 1.61
CA HIS A 90 8.71 -6.74 0.29
C HIS A 90 10.21 -6.91 0.04
N ALA A 91 11.04 -6.69 1.06
CA ALA A 91 12.48 -6.87 0.95
C ALA A 91 12.85 -8.34 0.68
N LEU A 92 12.12 -9.27 1.28
CA LEU A 92 12.40 -10.70 1.16
C LEU A 92 12.00 -11.28 -0.21
N ILE A 93 11.01 -10.71 -0.88
CA ILE A 93 10.54 -11.19 -2.18
C ILE A 93 11.27 -10.56 -3.37
N LEU A 94 12.17 -9.59 -3.17
CA LEU A 94 12.93 -8.93 -4.23
C LEU A 94 13.61 -9.90 -5.22
N PRO A 95 14.27 -10.99 -4.79
CA PRO A 95 14.90 -11.93 -5.72
C PRO A 95 13.91 -12.56 -6.71
N TYR A 96 12.67 -12.72 -6.29
CA TYR A 96 11.59 -13.32 -7.09
C TYR A 96 10.79 -12.27 -7.89
N MET A 97 11.15 -10.99 -7.77
CA MET A 97 10.63 -9.86 -8.54
C MET A 97 11.65 -9.31 -9.54
N GLU A 98 12.62 -10.13 -9.95
CA GLU A 98 13.73 -9.73 -10.83
C GLU A 98 14.58 -8.56 -10.26
N GLN A 99 14.56 -8.38 -8.94
CA GLN A 99 15.31 -7.35 -8.22
C GLN A 99 16.50 -7.94 -7.44
N THR A 100 17.13 -9.00 -7.97
CA THR A 100 18.24 -9.70 -7.30
C THR A 100 19.44 -8.79 -7.03
N SER A 101 19.74 -7.86 -7.94
CA SER A 101 20.84 -6.89 -7.74
C SER A 101 20.57 -5.98 -6.55
N LEU A 102 19.32 -5.50 -6.42
CA LEU A 102 18.90 -4.69 -5.27
C LEU A 102 18.93 -5.50 -3.98
N TYR A 103 18.44 -6.73 -4.00
CA TYR A 103 18.50 -7.64 -2.83
C TYR A 103 19.93 -7.84 -2.36
N ASN A 104 20.86 -8.09 -3.26
CA ASN A 104 22.29 -8.32 -2.94
C ASN A 104 22.98 -7.05 -2.41
N SER A 105 22.42 -5.88 -2.60
CA SER A 105 22.92 -4.62 -2.02
C SER A 105 22.45 -4.39 -0.58
N ILE A 106 21.53 -5.23 -0.08
CA ILE A 106 21.02 -5.11 1.28
C ILE A 106 21.91 -5.90 2.25
N ASP A 107 22.30 -5.24 3.31
CA ASP A 107 22.91 -5.92 4.45
C ASP A 107 21.88 -6.12 5.56
N PHE A 108 21.30 -7.32 5.60
CA PHE A 108 20.27 -7.70 6.58
C PHE A 108 20.79 -7.82 8.03
N ARG A 109 22.08 -7.67 8.28
CA ARG A 109 22.65 -7.57 9.64
C ARG A 109 22.34 -6.23 10.29
N PHE A 110 21.91 -5.26 9.51
CA PHE A 110 21.53 -3.93 9.95
C PHE A 110 20.05 -3.65 9.63
N PRO A 111 19.38 -2.81 10.44
CA PRO A 111 18.03 -2.39 10.15
C PRO A 111 17.96 -1.54 8.85
N PRO A 112 16.78 -1.48 8.20
CA PRO A 112 16.63 -0.79 6.92
C PRO A 112 16.88 0.70 6.97
N ASP A 113 16.67 1.33 8.12
CA ASP A 113 16.75 2.78 8.31
C ASP A 113 17.98 3.23 9.10
N THR A 114 19.03 2.46 9.14
CA THR A 114 20.16 2.75 10.03
C THR A 114 20.99 3.93 9.59
N PRO A 115 21.19 4.92 10.46
CA PRO A 115 22.40 5.71 10.50
C PRO A 115 23.30 5.16 11.60
N GLY A 116 24.13 4.21 11.34
CA GLY A 116 25.18 3.78 12.25
C GLY A 116 24.70 3.28 13.62
N MET A 117 25.42 2.33 14.17
CA MET A 117 25.14 1.77 15.48
C MET A 117 25.38 2.82 16.59
N GLY A 118 24.43 2.95 17.53
CA GLY A 118 24.60 3.64 18.80
C GLY A 118 23.97 5.01 18.97
N GLY A 119 23.15 5.48 18.04
CA GLY A 119 22.40 6.72 18.17
C GLY A 119 20.92 6.52 18.36
N VAL A 120 20.25 7.39 19.12
CA VAL A 120 18.80 7.56 19.04
C VAL A 120 18.50 8.00 17.62
N VAL A 121 17.95 7.11 16.79
CA VAL A 121 17.56 7.43 15.43
C VAL A 121 16.22 8.16 15.52
N PRO A 122 16.16 9.47 15.22
CA PRO A 122 14.87 10.10 15.03
C PRO A 122 14.19 9.39 13.86
N PHE A 123 12.92 9.04 14.02
CA PHE A 123 12.10 8.51 12.97
C PHE A 123 12.34 9.29 11.67
N MET A 124 12.93 8.65 10.65
CA MET A 124 13.10 9.16 9.29
C MET A 124 14.39 9.88 8.82
N PRO A 125 15.40 10.23 9.57
CA PRO A 125 16.60 10.87 8.99
C PRO A 125 17.42 9.93 8.09
N ALA A 126 17.28 8.63 8.28
CA ALA A 126 18.02 7.63 7.52
C ALA A 126 17.73 7.68 6.02
N PHE A 127 16.50 8.02 5.63
CA PHE A 127 16.12 8.15 4.23
C PHE A 127 16.73 9.37 3.56
N THR A 128 17.21 10.33 4.31
CA THR A 128 17.91 11.51 3.79
C THR A 128 19.43 11.37 3.83
N ASN A 129 19.97 10.44 4.65
CA ASN A 129 21.41 10.23 4.79
C ASN A 129 21.92 9.19 3.78
N THR A 130 22.82 9.62 2.89
CA THR A 130 23.42 8.77 1.84
C THR A 130 24.52 7.83 2.36
N ASN A 131 24.95 7.97 3.58
CA ASN A 131 26.10 7.25 4.14
C ASN A 131 25.72 6.09 5.06
N THR A 132 24.46 5.62 4.98
CA THR A 132 24.03 4.45 5.74
C THR A 132 24.21 3.17 4.93
N VAL A 133 24.41 2.04 5.62
CA VAL A 133 24.66 0.72 5.01
C VAL A 133 23.58 0.36 3.98
N ASN A 134 22.31 0.60 4.32
CA ASN A 134 21.18 0.25 3.48
C ASN A 134 20.58 1.46 2.73
N ALA A 135 21.32 2.55 2.58
CA ALA A 135 20.82 3.79 1.97
C ALA A 135 20.36 3.59 0.52
N ILE A 136 21.03 2.73 -0.25
CA ILE A 136 20.65 2.41 -1.62
C ILE A 136 19.27 1.76 -1.63
N ALA A 137 19.07 0.70 -0.86
CA ALA A 137 17.79 -0.01 -0.79
C ALA A 137 16.67 0.91 -0.31
N SER A 138 16.90 1.67 0.76
CA SER A 138 15.90 2.57 1.36
C SER A 138 15.45 3.71 0.44
N ARG A 139 16.15 3.93 -0.67
CA ARG A 139 15.86 5.00 -1.65
C ARG A 139 15.48 4.49 -3.02
N THR A 140 15.67 3.19 -3.28
CA THR A 140 15.41 2.65 -4.60
C THR A 140 13.90 2.48 -4.83
N VAL A 141 13.42 3.05 -5.92
CA VAL A 141 12.06 2.83 -6.40
C VAL A 141 11.98 1.46 -7.04
N VAL A 142 11.01 0.65 -6.60
CA VAL A 142 10.65 -0.62 -7.25
C VAL A 142 9.32 -0.41 -7.96
N PRO A 143 9.28 -0.32 -9.29
CA PRO A 143 8.05 0.00 -10.03
C PRO A 143 6.90 -0.97 -9.77
N GLY A 144 7.22 -2.25 -9.54
CA GLY A 144 6.23 -3.29 -9.19
C GLY A 144 5.51 -3.07 -7.86
N PHE A 145 6.02 -2.18 -6.99
CA PHE A 145 5.38 -1.79 -5.74
C PHE A 145 4.52 -0.53 -5.87
N LEU A 146 4.41 0.06 -7.06
CA LEU A 146 3.68 1.31 -7.28
C LEU A 146 2.46 1.11 -8.17
N CYS A 147 1.32 1.64 -7.75
CA CYS A 147 0.12 1.71 -8.58
C CYS A 147 0.13 3.01 -9.39
N PRO A 148 0.05 2.95 -10.73
CA PRO A 148 0.10 4.14 -11.61
C PRO A 148 -1.12 5.05 -11.49
N SER A 149 -2.18 4.62 -10.81
CA SER A 149 -3.34 5.47 -10.50
C SER A 149 -3.12 6.34 -9.27
N ASP A 150 -2.10 6.04 -8.45
CA ASP A 150 -1.78 6.82 -7.26
C ASP A 150 -0.67 7.83 -7.57
N ASN A 151 -1.00 9.12 -7.55
CA ASN A 151 -0.04 10.18 -7.79
C ASN A 151 1.05 10.19 -6.70
N PRO A 152 2.33 10.31 -7.08
CA PRO A 152 3.38 10.44 -6.10
C PRO A 152 3.16 11.71 -5.27
N PRO A 153 3.36 11.67 -3.95
CA PRO A 153 3.45 12.88 -3.16
C PRO A 153 4.63 13.72 -3.67
N SER A 154 4.51 15.02 -3.53
CA SER A 154 5.58 15.98 -3.89
C SER A 154 6.84 15.80 -3.05
N ASP A 155 6.76 15.05 -1.96
CA ASP A 155 7.83 14.76 -1.02
C ASP A 155 8.63 13.51 -1.38
N VAL A 156 9.90 13.62 -1.21
CA VAL A 156 11.05 12.90 -1.75
C VAL A 156 11.31 11.51 -1.13
N TRP A 157 10.29 10.78 -0.71
CA TRP A 157 10.48 9.41 -0.26
C TRP A 157 10.56 8.47 -1.46
N GLN A 158 11.74 7.92 -1.75
CA GLN A 158 11.98 7.18 -2.98
C GLN A 158 11.52 5.72 -2.93
N ALA A 159 11.59 5.08 -1.77
CA ALA A 159 11.26 3.66 -1.60
C ALA A 159 9.77 3.40 -1.30
N GLN A 160 8.89 4.06 -2.01
CA GLN A 160 7.43 4.02 -1.77
C GLN A 160 6.76 2.73 -2.22
N ASN A 161 5.58 2.43 -1.66
CA ASN A 161 4.75 1.30 -2.06
C ASN A 161 3.24 1.59 -1.92
N ASN A 162 2.47 0.90 -2.75
CA ASN A 162 1.01 0.92 -2.76
C ASN A 162 0.37 -0.43 -2.37
N TYR A 163 1.16 -1.44 -2.06
CA TYR A 163 0.65 -2.78 -1.79
C TYR A 163 1.05 -3.21 -0.40
N ALA A 164 0.09 -3.55 0.43
CA ALA A 164 0.28 -3.86 1.84
C ALA A 164 -0.06 -5.32 2.14
N GLY A 165 0.73 -5.93 3.04
CA GLY A 165 0.49 -7.27 3.54
C GLY A 165 -0.57 -7.28 4.65
N ASN A 166 -1.38 -8.31 4.68
CA ASN A 166 -2.50 -8.49 5.59
C ASN A 166 -2.05 -9.01 6.96
N GLN A 167 -2.29 -8.22 8.01
CA GLN A 167 -2.11 -8.62 9.43
C GLN A 167 -3.34 -9.31 10.05
N GLY A 168 -4.45 -9.37 9.33
CA GLY A 168 -5.73 -9.90 9.85
C GLY A 168 -6.55 -8.88 10.62
N GLY A 169 -7.34 -9.37 11.57
CA GLY A 169 -8.15 -8.55 12.47
C GLY A 169 -7.38 -7.98 13.67
N TRP A 170 -6.07 -8.07 13.69
CA TRP A 170 -5.26 -7.64 14.81
C TRP A 170 -5.12 -6.13 14.87
N LEU A 171 -5.16 -5.55 16.07
CA LEU A 171 -5.08 -4.11 16.29
C LEU A 171 -3.67 -3.60 16.44
N CYS A 172 -2.79 -4.38 17.05
CA CYS A 172 -1.44 -3.99 17.42
C CYS A 172 -0.40 -4.74 16.60
N ASP A 173 0.63 -4.04 16.23
CA ASP A 173 1.85 -4.62 15.72
C ASP A 173 2.71 -5.05 16.91
N ARG A 174 2.74 -6.35 17.18
CA ARG A 174 3.44 -6.90 18.33
C ARG A 174 4.94 -6.64 18.24
N SER A 175 5.50 -6.15 19.34
CA SER A 175 6.93 -5.92 19.50
C SER A 175 7.54 -6.98 20.41
N ASP A 176 8.75 -7.43 20.10
CA ASP A 176 9.58 -8.27 20.95
C ASP A 176 10.39 -7.49 21.99
N GLN A 177 10.13 -6.20 22.14
CA GLN A 177 10.85 -5.35 23.08
C GLN A 177 10.51 -5.70 24.52
N PRO A 178 11.50 -5.97 25.38
CA PRO A 178 11.28 -6.12 26.82
C PRO A 178 10.67 -4.83 27.39
N GLY A 179 9.53 -4.94 28.05
CA GLY A 179 8.82 -3.82 28.65
C GLY A 179 7.94 -3.01 27.68
N ALA A 180 7.78 -3.45 26.44
CA ALA A 180 6.71 -2.96 25.59
C ALA A 180 5.37 -3.23 26.28
N ALA A 181 4.48 -2.22 26.30
CA ALA A 181 3.14 -2.41 26.83
C ALA A 181 2.50 -3.63 26.15
N SER A 182 1.90 -4.50 26.96
CA SER A 182 1.20 -5.67 26.46
C SER A 182 0.21 -5.27 25.38
N ASP A 183 0.09 -6.13 24.38
CA ASP A 183 -0.94 -6.02 23.34
C ASP A 183 -2.27 -5.58 23.95
N VAL A 184 -2.99 -4.74 23.21
CA VAL A 184 -4.28 -4.19 23.64
C VAL A 184 -5.32 -5.27 23.95
N SER A 185 -5.11 -6.49 23.48
CA SER A 185 -5.88 -7.67 23.84
C SER A 185 -4.96 -8.89 23.95
N PRO A 186 -4.61 -9.31 25.16
CA PRO A 186 -3.78 -10.50 25.38
C PRO A 186 -4.43 -11.81 24.90
N SER A 187 -5.74 -11.80 24.65
CA SER A 187 -6.52 -12.96 24.21
C SER A 187 -6.62 -13.08 22.67
N GLU A 188 -6.27 -12.04 21.91
CA GLU A 188 -6.35 -12.09 20.46
C GLU A 188 -5.01 -12.52 19.86
N THR A 189 -5.02 -13.67 19.18
CA THR A 189 -3.87 -14.17 18.45
C THR A 189 -3.74 -13.44 17.12
N GLN A 190 -2.53 -13.36 16.57
CA GLN A 190 -2.29 -12.85 15.22
C GLN A 190 -3.06 -13.69 14.20
N THR A 191 -4.05 -13.10 13.53
CA THR A 191 -5.00 -13.83 12.67
C THR A 191 -4.64 -13.76 11.19
N GLY A 192 -3.85 -12.78 10.76
CA GLY A 192 -3.42 -12.62 9.38
C GLY A 192 -2.22 -13.47 8.99
N VAL A 193 -1.63 -13.16 7.86
CA VAL A 193 -0.49 -13.90 7.30
C VAL A 193 0.83 -13.19 7.57
N PHE A 194 0.86 -11.86 7.47
CA PHE A 194 2.07 -11.06 7.56
C PHE A 194 2.12 -10.31 8.89
N TYR A 195 2.84 -10.84 9.86
CA TYR A 195 3.03 -10.22 11.17
C TYR A 195 4.47 -10.40 11.65
N PHE A 196 4.78 -9.92 12.85
CA PHE A 196 6.12 -9.97 13.42
C PHE A 196 6.62 -11.43 13.52
N LEU A 197 7.75 -11.72 12.85
CA LEU A 197 8.39 -13.04 12.79
C LEU A 197 7.44 -14.18 12.38
N SER A 198 6.42 -13.88 11.58
CA SER A 198 5.50 -14.90 11.10
C SER A 198 6.23 -16.01 10.33
N LYS A 199 5.78 -17.25 10.52
CA LYS A 199 6.26 -18.46 9.83
C LYS A 199 5.08 -19.25 9.31
N VAL A 200 4.21 -18.57 8.58
CA VAL A 200 2.98 -19.16 8.04
C VAL A 200 3.30 -20.05 6.85
N ARG A 201 2.84 -21.29 6.89
CA ARG A 201 2.89 -22.24 5.77
C ARG A 201 1.53 -22.29 5.09
N PRO A 202 1.44 -22.78 3.85
CA PRO A 202 0.14 -23.01 3.19
C PRO A 202 -0.82 -23.85 4.05
N ALA A 203 -0.31 -24.86 4.76
CA ALA A 203 -1.10 -25.70 5.66
C ALA A 203 -1.67 -24.97 6.89
N ASP A 204 -1.10 -23.82 7.26
CA ASP A 204 -1.56 -23.01 8.39
C ASP A 204 -2.67 -22.02 7.97
N VAL A 205 -3.03 -21.99 6.68
CA VAL A 205 -4.13 -21.19 6.11
C VAL A 205 -5.35 -22.11 5.93
N THR A 206 -5.95 -22.49 7.07
CA THR A 206 -7.04 -23.49 7.09
C THR A 206 -8.35 -22.98 6.52
N ASP A 207 -8.57 -21.67 6.46
CA ASP A 207 -9.73 -21.04 5.82
C ASP A 207 -9.66 -21.11 4.28
N GLY A 208 -8.49 -21.53 3.76
CA GLY A 208 -8.19 -21.74 2.34
C GLY A 208 -7.48 -20.57 1.69
N LEU A 209 -6.46 -20.88 0.89
CA LEU A 209 -5.68 -19.87 0.17
C LEU A 209 -6.52 -19.02 -0.79
N THR A 210 -7.58 -19.58 -1.36
CA THR A 210 -8.51 -18.88 -2.26
C THR A 210 -9.48 -17.94 -1.53
N ASN A 211 -9.63 -18.10 -0.22
CA ASN A 211 -10.56 -17.36 0.62
C ASN A 211 -9.87 -16.35 1.55
N THR A 212 -8.55 -16.42 1.66
CA THR A 212 -7.76 -15.53 2.53
C THR A 212 -7.05 -14.47 1.71
N VAL A 213 -7.27 -13.20 2.01
CA VAL A 213 -6.55 -12.07 1.39
C VAL A 213 -5.13 -12.01 1.95
N PHE A 214 -4.14 -11.96 1.07
CA PHE A 214 -2.73 -11.80 1.43
C PHE A 214 -2.27 -10.36 1.29
N PHE A 215 -2.62 -9.68 0.19
CA PHE A 215 -2.24 -8.29 -0.07
C PHE A 215 -3.43 -7.46 -0.53
N SER A 216 -3.37 -6.17 -0.29
CA SER A 216 -4.33 -5.22 -0.85
C SER A 216 -3.65 -3.91 -1.24
N GLU A 217 -4.32 -3.15 -2.08
CA GLU A 217 -3.93 -1.78 -2.37
C GLU A 217 -4.10 -0.88 -1.15
N LYS A 218 -3.17 0.07 -1.02
CA LYS A 218 -3.26 1.19 -0.09
C LYS A 218 -2.74 2.46 -0.78
N ILE A 219 -3.50 3.55 -0.67
CA ILE A 219 -3.08 4.86 -1.17
C ILE A 219 -1.93 5.37 -0.30
N ARG A 220 -0.88 5.91 -0.94
CA ARG A 220 0.25 6.53 -0.24
C ARG A 220 -0.17 7.86 0.40
N GLY A 221 0.39 8.15 1.56
CA GLY A 221 0.23 9.44 2.23
C GLY A 221 0.84 10.56 1.39
N GLN A 222 0.20 11.73 1.36
CA GLN A 222 0.59 12.86 0.52
C GLN A 222 1.12 14.05 1.32
N GLY A 223 1.31 13.90 2.63
CA GLY A 223 1.74 14.99 3.50
C GLY A 223 0.64 15.98 3.88
N ASN A 224 -0.53 15.90 3.25
CA ASN A 224 -1.71 16.72 3.57
C ASN A 224 -2.79 15.83 4.18
N PRO A 225 -3.47 16.22 5.26
CA PRO A 225 -4.51 15.42 5.90
C PRO A 225 -5.59 15.00 4.91
N ASN A 226 -5.76 13.68 4.75
CA ASN A 226 -6.76 13.10 3.86
C ASN A 226 -7.31 11.80 4.47
N PRO A 227 -8.63 11.63 4.56
CA PRO A 227 -9.27 10.47 5.19
C PRO A 227 -8.80 9.12 4.67
N ARG A 228 -8.49 9.02 3.38
CA ARG A 228 -8.14 7.76 2.72
C ARG A 228 -6.65 7.44 2.75
N THR A 229 -5.79 8.44 2.97
CA THR A 229 -4.34 8.28 2.89
C THR A 229 -3.66 8.28 4.24
N ASP A 230 -4.25 8.97 5.22
CA ASP A 230 -3.56 9.32 6.46
C ASP A 230 -4.12 8.57 7.66
N LEU A 231 -3.28 8.49 8.68
CA LEU A 231 -3.65 7.97 9.99
C LEU A 231 -4.04 9.14 10.89
N PHE A 232 -5.15 8.99 11.60
CA PHE A 232 -5.64 9.97 12.56
C PHE A 232 -5.52 9.46 14.00
N VAL A 233 -5.31 10.38 14.93
CA VAL A 233 -5.24 10.04 16.35
C VAL A 233 -6.64 9.77 16.89
N ILE A 234 -6.80 8.63 17.57
CA ILE A 234 -7.97 8.30 18.37
C ILE A 234 -7.53 7.96 19.80
N PRO A 235 -8.41 8.07 20.80
CA PRO A 235 -8.13 7.53 22.12
C PRO A 235 -7.77 6.04 22.05
N ALA A 236 -6.88 5.58 22.92
CA ALA A 236 -6.49 4.17 22.99
C ALA A 236 -7.73 3.28 23.15
N GLN A 237 -7.83 2.25 22.34
CA GLN A 237 -8.95 1.32 22.33
C GLN A 237 -8.46 -0.08 22.74
N THR A 238 -9.33 -0.84 23.38
CA THR A 238 -9.02 -2.18 23.90
C THR A 238 -9.68 -3.32 23.12
N SER A 239 -10.47 -3.00 22.10
CA SER A 239 -11.11 -4.00 21.26
C SER A 239 -11.23 -3.55 19.81
N LEU A 240 -11.36 -4.52 18.92
CA LEU A 240 -11.51 -4.35 17.49
C LEU A 240 -12.75 -3.49 17.14
N ASN A 241 -13.89 -3.79 17.77
CA ASN A 241 -15.12 -3.07 17.54
C ASN A 241 -15.09 -1.64 18.10
N ALA A 242 -14.43 -1.41 19.24
CA ALA A 242 -14.27 -0.07 19.80
C ALA A 242 -13.35 0.76 18.90
N THR A 243 -12.27 0.19 18.37
CA THR A 243 -11.39 0.87 17.41
C THR A 243 -12.16 1.24 16.14
N TYR A 244 -12.90 0.28 15.57
CA TYR A 244 -13.73 0.51 14.39
C TYR A 244 -14.75 1.64 14.58
N SER A 245 -15.54 1.57 15.67
CA SER A 245 -16.58 2.57 15.93
C SER A 245 -16.01 3.96 16.18
N THR A 246 -14.93 4.05 16.97
CA THR A 246 -14.27 5.33 17.27
C THR A 246 -13.64 5.92 16.00
N CYS A 247 -12.93 5.12 15.20
CA CYS A 247 -12.30 5.58 13.97
C CYS A 247 -13.32 5.98 12.91
N SER A 248 -14.42 5.25 12.78
CA SER A 248 -15.48 5.57 11.83
C SER A 248 -16.22 6.87 12.18
N GLY A 249 -16.27 7.22 13.47
CA GLY A 249 -16.93 8.42 13.98
C GLY A 249 -16.09 9.69 13.94
N ILE A 250 -14.82 9.66 13.53
CA ILE A 250 -13.97 10.86 13.51
C ILE A 250 -14.40 11.84 12.45
N ASN A 251 -14.35 13.12 12.80
CA ASN A 251 -14.42 14.19 11.80
C ASN A 251 -12.99 14.50 11.30
N VAL A 252 -12.67 14.00 10.11
CA VAL A 252 -11.34 14.11 9.51
C VAL A 252 -10.88 15.54 9.27
N ASN A 253 -11.80 16.50 9.18
CA ASN A 253 -11.46 17.93 8.98
C ASN A 253 -10.95 18.58 10.27
N THR A 254 -11.26 18.01 11.42
CA THR A 254 -10.87 18.53 12.74
C THR A 254 -9.98 17.57 13.52
N ALA A 255 -9.84 16.32 13.04
CA ALA A 255 -9.03 15.29 13.68
C ALA A 255 -7.54 15.61 13.56
N THR A 256 -6.79 15.25 14.60
CA THR A 256 -5.34 15.39 14.61
C THR A 256 -4.74 14.30 13.74
N PRO A 257 -3.94 14.64 12.70
CA PRO A 257 -3.21 13.66 11.93
C PRO A 257 -2.13 12.99 12.80
N LEU A 258 -2.08 11.67 12.78
CA LEU A 258 -1.00 10.90 13.39
C LEU A 258 0.18 10.77 12.42
N SER A 259 -0.11 10.44 11.17
CA SER A 259 0.86 10.35 10.09
C SER A 259 0.19 10.57 8.75
N SER A 260 0.78 11.41 7.93
CA SER A 260 0.38 11.66 6.54
C SER A 260 1.37 11.05 5.53
N LYS A 261 2.13 10.03 5.94
CA LYS A 261 3.22 9.43 5.15
C LYS A 261 3.10 7.92 5.02
N TRP A 262 1.89 7.37 4.99
CA TRP A 262 1.71 5.93 4.81
C TRP A 262 2.33 5.48 3.47
N GLY A 263 2.95 4.29 3.47
CA GLY A 263 3.56 3.70 2.27
C GLY A 263 4.80 4.44 1.77
N PHE A 264 5.44 5.24 2.61
CA PHE A 264 6.65 5.98 2.25
C PHE A 264 7.88 5.08 2.10
N SER A 265 7.81 3.83 2.58
CA SER A 265 8.94 2.90 2.52
C SER A 265 8.47 1.45 2.36
N TRP A 266 8.93 0.78 1.28
CA TRP A 266 8.72 -0.65 1.10
C TRP A 266 9.68 -1.49 1.95
N VAL A 267 10.78 -0.91 2.45
CA VAL A 267 11.78 -1.66 3.22
C VAL A 267 11.32 -1.97 4.65
N MET A 268 10.39 -1.18 5.20
CA MET A 268 9.98 -1.28 6.60
C MET A 268 8.70 -2.12 6.77
N GLY A 269 8.79 -3.19 7.57
CA GLY A 269 7.68 -4.07 7.92
C GLY A 269 6.78 -3.52 9.01
N GLU A 270 6.29 -2.28 8.86
CA GLU A 270 5.52 -1.56 9.86
C GLU A 270 4.13 -1.17 9.31
N ASN A 271 3.19 -0.92 10.23
CA ASN A 271 1.84 -0.47 9.90
C ASN A 271 1.78 0.87 9.16
N CYS A 272 2.78 1.72 9.31
CA CYS A 272 2.91 2.95 8.54
C CYS A 272 3.33 2.71 7.07
N CYS A 273 3.81 1.55 6.73
CA CYS A 273 4.65 1.36 5.57
C CYS A 273 4.17 0.25 4.65
N THR A 274 4.12 -1.00 5.13
CA THR A 274 3.89 -2.19 4.30
C THR A 274 2.79 -3.10 4.81
N GLN A 275 2.11 -2.72 5.90
CA GLN A 275 1.09 -3.53 6.55
C GLN A 275 -0.27 -2.84 6.51
N TYR A 276 -1.34 -3.63 6.47
CA TYR A 276 -2.71 -3.17 6.70
C TYR A 276 -3.50 -4.26 7.46
N ASN A 277 -4.68 -3.92 7.94
CA ASN A 277 -5.52 -4.87 8.66
C ASN A 277 -7.00 -4.81 8.22
N HIS A 278 -7.72 -5.86 8.58
CA HIS A 278 -9.13 -6.07 8.25
C HIS A 278 -10.10 -5.59 9.35
N VAL A 279 -9.74 -4.53 10.08
CA VAL A 279 -10.60 -3.94 11.12
C VAL A 279 -11.81 -3.26 10.50
N ALA A 280 -11.61 -2.50 9.42
CA ALA A 280 -12.65 -1.77 8.67
C ALA A 280 -12.61 -2.09 7.18
N THR A 281 -13.73 -1.91 6.51
CA THR A 281 -13.89 -2.13 5.07
C THR A 281 -12.97 -1.21 4.24
N PRO A 282 -12.66 -1.58 2.98
CA PRO A 282 -11.85 -0.75 2.11
C PRO A 282 -12.40 0.67 1.97
N GLY A 283 -11.52 1.66 1.90
CA GLY A 283 -11.88 3.07 1.78
C GLY A 283 -12.30 3.76 3.08
N SER A 284 -12.34 3.02 4.20
CA SER A 284 -12.58 3.59 5.53
C SER A 284 -11.40 4.41 6.03
N ASN A 285 -11.63 5.23 7.07
CA ASN A 285 -10.58 5.98 7.75
C ASN A 285 -9.52 5.03 8.32
N SER A 286 -8.31 5.51 8.44
CA SER A 286 -7.23 4.83 9.16
C SER A 286 -6.88 5.62 10.42
N CYS A 287 -6.71 4.94 11.55
CA CYS A 287 -6.49 5.57 12.85
C CYS A 287 -5.49 4.81 13.70
N GLY A 288 -4.87 5.52 14.64
CA GLY A 288 -4.01 4.93 15.67
C GLY A 288 -4.21 5.58 17.03
N GLY A 289 -3.94 4.86 18.10
CA GLY A 289 -4.15 5.31 19.48
C GLY A 289 -3.19 6.42 19.92
N THR A 290 -3.59 7.17 20.95
CA THR A 290 -2.83 8.30 21.52
C THR A 290 -1.58 7.89 22.30
N GLY A 291 -1.30 6.61 22.46
CA GLY A 291 -0.12 6.11 23.18
C GLY A 291 1.22 6.30 22.46
N PHE A 292 1.27 7.12 21.43
CA PHE A 292 2.46 7.37 20.61
C PHE A 292 3.53 8.22 21.35
N THR A 293 4.10 7.66 22.35
CA THR A 293 5.36 8.17 22.93
C THR A 293 6.53 7.33 22.42
N GLY A 294 6.77 7.35 21.12
CA GLY A 294 8.03 6.85 20.56
C GLY A 294 8.01 5.43 19.99
N SER A 295 6.89 4.71 19.92
CA SER A 295 6.86 3.38 19.30
C SER A 295 5.60 3.16 18.48
N MET A 296 5.74 3.04 17.16
CA MET A 296 4.66 2.64 16.25
C MET A 296 4.26 1.16 16.42
N THR A 297 4.97 0.42 17.25
CA THR A 297 4.86 -1.04 17.34
C THR A 297 3.79 -1.52 18.28
N ASN A 298 3.38 -0.68 19.24
CA ASN A 298 2.44 -1.03 20.30
C ASN A 298 1.12 -0.26 20.21
N MET A 299 0.82 0.30 19.06
CA MET A 299 -0.40 1.09 18.90
C MET A 299 -1.52 0.23 18.36
N ALA A 300 -2.67 0.32 19.00
CA ALA A 300 -3.91 -0.14 18.39
C ALA A 300 -4.16 0.70 17.14
N MET A 301 -4.11 0.07 15.99
CA MET A 301 -4.26 0.71 14.69
C MET A 301 -5.36 0.07 13.86
N GLN A 302 -6.10 0.92 13.17
CA GLN A 302 -6.91 0.55 12.03
C GLN A 302 -6.22 1.11 10.79
N VAL A 303 -5.67 0.23 9.96
CA VAL A 303 -5.05 0.60 8.69
C VAL A 303 -5.87 -0.02 7.57
N SER A 304 -6.81 0.74 7.04
CA SER A 304 -7.77 0.26 6.05
C SER A 304 -7.14 0.19 4.65
N ALA A 305 -7.48 -0.84 3.89
CA ALA A 305 -7.19 -0.90 2.46
C ALA A 305 -7.81 0.30 1.73
N ALA A 306 -7.15 0.85 0.72
CA ALA A 306 -7.66 1.99 -0.03
C ALA A 306 -7.02 2.06 -1.43
N SER A 307 -7.77 2.54 -2.42
CA SER A 307 -7.27 2.72 -3.79
C SER A 307 -7.79 4.02 -4.40
N ARG A 308 -7.12 4.48 -5.47
CA ARG A 308 -7.63 5.55 -6.35
C ARG A 308 -8.64 5.04 -7.35
N HIS A 309 -8.77 3.73 -7.50
CA HIS A 309 -9.79 3.12 -8.35
C HIS A 309 -11.18 3.37 -7.78
N THR A 310 -12.14 3.66 -8.67
CA THR A 310 -13.51 3.95 -8.26
C THR A 310 -14.17 2.71 -7.67
N GLY A 311 -14.74 2.86 -6.47
CA GLY A 311 -15.63 1.90 -5.84
C GLY A 311 -14.98 0.79 -5.01
N GLY A 312 -13.66 0.64 -5.00
CA GLY A 312 -13.03 -0.44 -4.23
C GLY A 312 -11.52 -0.54 -4.39
N VAL A 313 -10.97 -1.69 -4.02
CA VAL A 313 -9.54 -2.01 -4.04
C VAL A 313 -9.29 -3.33 -4.78
N GLN A 314 -8.12 -3.46 -5.39
CA GLN A 314 -7.60 -4.76 -5.80
C GLN A 314 -7.00 -5.48 -4.59
N THR A 315 -7.35 -6.76 -4.43
CA THR A 315 -6.78 -7.65 -3.42
C THR A 315 -6.16 -8.87 -4.07
N MET A 316 -5.13 -9.39 -3.46
CA MET A 316 -4.49 -10.64 -3.85
C MET A 316 -4.81 -11.70 -2.81
N MET A 317 -5.36 -12.80 -3.26
CA MET A 317 -5.66 -13.96 -2.43
C MET A 317 -4.40 -14.82 -2.20
N GLY A 318 -4.46 -15.71 -1.23
CA GLY A 318 -3.35 -16.61 -0.89
C GLY A 318 -2.92 -17.57 -2.00
N ASP A 319 -3.79 -17.85 -2.98
CA ASP A 319 -3.47 -18.62 -4.19
C ASP A 319 -2.87 -17.77 -5.32
N GLY A 320 -2.69 -16.47 -5.07
CA GLY A 320 -2.20 -15.50 -6.05
C GLY A 320 -3.26 -15.03 -7.06
N SER A 321 -4.54 -15.37 -6.90
CA SER A 321 -5.62 -14.76 -7.69
C SER A 321 -5.87 -13.32 -7.24
N ILE A 322 -6.31 -12.48 -8.17
CA ILE A 322 -6.62 -11.08 -7.89
C ILE A 322 -8.13 -10.89 -7.95
N LYS A 323 -8.69 -10.28 -6.91
CA LYS A 323 -10.11 -9.93 -6.83
C LYS A 323 -10.29 -8.43 -6.59
N PHE A 324 -11.33 -7.86 -7.17
CA PHE A 324 -11.73 -6.49 -6.85
C PHE A 324 -12.77 -6.50 -5.75
N VAL A 325 -12.46 -5.84 -4.64
CA VAL A 325 -13.35 -5.76 -3.48
C VAL A 325 -13.95 -4.38 -3.40
N THR A 326 -15.27 -4.30 -3.35
CA THR A 326 -15.99 -3.02 -3.24
C THR A 326 -15.86 -2.43 -1.85
N ASN A 327 -15.90 -1.09 -1.74
CA ASN A 327 -15.92 -0.41 -0.44
C ASN A 327 -17.18 -0.72 0.39
N SER A 328 -18.24 -1.24 -0.26
CA SER A 328 -19.51 -1.62 0.35
C SER A 328 -19.59 -3.08 0.77
N ILE A 329 -18.48 -3.81 0.73
CA ILE A 329 -18.45 -5.18 1.23
C ILE A 329 -18.96 -5.24 2.67
N ASP A 330 -19.68 -6.30 3.02
CA ASP A 330 -20.08 -6.54 4.40
C ASP A 330 -18.85 -6.62 5.32
N LEU A 331 -18.92 -5.97 6.48
CA LEU A 331 -17.79 -5.89 7.42
C LEU A 331 -17.40 -7.25 7.98
N ILE A 332 -18.36 -8.14 8.21
CA ILE A 332 -18.09 -9.48 8.73
C ILE A 332 -17.37 -10.30 7.65
N VAL A 333 -17.86 -10.26 6.40
CA VAL A 333 -17.20 -10.93 5.27
C VAL A 333 -15.79 -10.39 5.07
N TRP A 334 -15.60 -9.06 5.12
CA TRP A 334 -14.27 -8.46 4.98
C TRP A 334 -13.30 -8.91 6.08
N ARG A 335 -13.76 -8.99 7.33
CA ARG A 335 -12.95 -9.47 8.46
C ARG A 335 -12.62 -10.96 8.33
N SER A 336 -13.59 -11.77 7.91
CA SER A 336 -13.42 -13.20 7.72
C SER A 336 -12.36 -13.54 6.66
N VAL A 337 -12.40 -12.87 5.50
CA VAL A 337 -11.37 -13.09 4.46
C VAL A 337 -9.99 -12.52 4.84
N GLY A 338 -9.90 -11.77 5.93
CA GLY A 338 -8.65 -11.27 6.49
C GLY A 338 -7.92 -12.27 7.39
N THR A 339 -8.61 -13.31 7.84
CA THR A 339 -8.05 -14.32 8.76
C THR A 339 -7.55 -15.54 7.98
N ARG A 340 -6.54 -16.24 8.53
CA ARG A 340 -5.98 -17.45 7.91
C ARG A 340 -6.56 -18.75 8.47
N ALA A 341 -7.10 -18.72 9.69
CA ALA A 341 -7.44 -19.93 10.44
C ALA A 341 -8.48 -19.67 11.54
N SER A 342 -9.51 -18.87 11.25
CA SER A 342 -10.60 -18.61 12.21
C SER A 342 -11.79 -19.56 12.03
N GLY A 343 -11.76 -20.42 11.00
CA GLY A 343 -12.82 -21.38 10.68
C GLY A 343 -14.02 -20.75 9.98
N GLU A 344 -13.87 -19.52 9.49
CA GLU A 344 -14.92 -18.78 8.79
C GLU A 344 -14.78 -19.04 7.28
N VAL A 345 -15.78 -19.66 6.69
CA VAL A 345 -15.83 -19.86 5.24
C VAL A 345 -16.54 -18.65 4.62
N ALA A 346 -15.81 -17.58 4.43
CA ALA A 346 -16.31 -16.43 3.68
C ALA A 346 -15.58 -16.35 2.33
N ALA A 347 -16.31 -16.06 1.27
CA ALA A 347 -15.74 -15.83 -0.04
C ALA A 347 -16.09 -14.43 -0.53
N ILE A 348 -15.14 -13.78 -1.19
CA ILE A 348 -15.42 -12.58 -1.98
C ILE A 348 -16.04 -13.07 -3.27
N ASN A 349 -17.32 -12.82 -3.46
CA ASN A 349 -18.00 -13.10 -4.71
C ASN A 349 -17.59 -12.01 -5.73
N ASP A 350 -17.36 -12.44 -6.97
CA ASP A 350 -16.99 -11.57 -8.10
C ASP A 350 -18.12 -10.61 -8.48
#